data_20d05c4efa1e6ba442bf7bc36f47e71a
#
_entry.id   20d05c4efa1e6ba442bf7bc36f47e71a
#
_cell.length_a   1.000
_cell.length_b   1.000
_cell.length_c   1.000
_cell.angle_alpha   90.00
_cell.angle_beta   90.00
_cell.angle_gamma   90.00
#
_symmetry.space_group_name_H-M   'P 1'
#
loop_
_entity.id
_entity.type
_entity.pdbx_description
1 polymer ?
#
loop_
_entity_poly.entity_id
_entity_poly.type
_entity_poly.pdbx_seq_one_letter_code
_entity_poly.pdbx_strand_id
1 'polypeptide(L)'
;GNVRTGKIMKYDDKTGHRIKEPHSLVTWVHSELKLPDFTLRQCFFGEHLLTDKTTTKTIAIVESEKTAIIATHFMSDFVWLATGGMNGCFNKDAVEVLSGREVVLVPDLGATDKWKSKLPLLQSICKQVLVSNILEDNATDEQKTNGLDIADFLLMTETPQMALQRLIKQHPPLQHLIDSLGLVLVEES
;
A
#
# COMPACT_ATOMS: atom_id res chain seq x y z
N GLY A 1 -6.21 20.61 0.68
CA GLY A 1 -7.31 19.63 0.66
C GLY A 1 -8.09 19.61 1.97
N ASN A 2 -9.33 19.20 1.92
CA ASN A 2 -10.16 19.12 3.12
C ASN A 2 -9.90 17.79 3.85
N VAL A 3 -9.63 17.86 5.16
CA VAL A 3 -9.58 16.67 6.01
C VAL A 3 -11.00 16.12 6.16
N ARG A 4 -11.21 14.83 5.85
CA ARG A 4 -12.52 14.18 5.95
C ARG A 4 -12.74 13.62 7.35
N THR A 5 -11.83 12.76 7.78
CA THR A 5 -11.77 12.17 9.11
C THR A 5 -10.43 11.46 9.26
N GLY A 6 -10.19 10.84 10.39
CA GLY A 6 -9.03 9.98 10.63
C GLY A 6 -9.47 8.63 11.12
N LYS A 7 -8.75 7.59 10.75
CA LYS A 7 -8.88 6.23 11.26
C LYS A 7 -7.84 6.04 12.35
N ILE A 8 -8.26 5.59 13.52
CA ILE A 8 -7.39 5.35 14.67
C ILE A 8 -7.24 3.86 14.80
N MET A 9 -6.01 3.37 14.69
CA MET A 9 -5.70 1.94 14.80
C MET A 9 -4.45 1.73 15.65
N LYS A 10 -4.39 0.60 16.35
CA LYS A 10 -3.22 0.21 17.10
C LYS A 10 -2.44 -0.87 16.35
N TYR A 11 -1.14 -0.65 16.25
CA TYR A 11 -0.19 -1.59 15.68
C TYR A 11 0.77 -2.08 16.77
N ASP A 12 1.23 -3.31 16.61
CA ASP A 12 2.34 -3.86 17.38
C ASP A 12 3.65 -3.23 16.90
N ASP A 13 4.44 -2.72 17.81
CA ASP A 13 5.67 -1.96 17.52
C ASP A 13 6.83 -2.84 17.01
N LYS A 14 6.77 -4.15 17.25
CA LYS A 14 7.80 -5.10 16.82
C LYS A 14 7.50 -5.72 15.46
N THR A 15 6.23 -6.04 15.22
CA THR A 15 5.82 -6.76 14.01
C THR A 15 5.21 -5.86 12.94
N GLY A 16 4.81 -4.63 13.30
CA GLY A 16 4.07 -3.74 12.41
C GLY A 16 2.67 -4.22 12.03
N HIS A 17 2.20 -5.33 12.63
CA HIS A 17 0.86 -5.85 12.37
C HIS A 17 -0.18 -5.15 13.24
N ARG A 18 -1.39 -5.03 12.70
CA ARG A 18 -2.52 -4.49 13.46
C ARG A 18 -2.89 -5.42 14.60
N ILE A 19 -3.02 -4.87 15.82
CA ILE A 19 -3.48 -5.63 16.99
C ILE A 19 -4.97 -5.95 16.81
N LYS A 20 -5.29 -7.24 16.83
CA LYS A 20 -6.66 -7.76 16.66
C LYS A 20 -7.25 -8.34 17.95
N GLU A 21 -6.38 -8.75 18.89
CA GLU A 21 -6.77 -9.37 20.15
C GLU A 21 -6.53 -8.41 21.34
N PRO A 22 -7.36 -8.43 22.40
CA PRO A 22 -8.62 -9.21 22.55
C PRO A 22 -9.77 -8.68 21.66
N HIS A 23 -9.67 -7.48 21.11
CA HIS A 23 -10.57 -6.93 20.09
C HIS A 23 -9.81 -5.96 19.21
N SER A 24 -10.23 -5.85 17.97
CA SER A 24 -9.66 -4.91 17.01
C SER A 24 -9.88 -3.47 17.51
N LEU A 25 -8.79 -2.80 17.85
CA LEU A 25 -8.80 -1.39 18.27
C LEU A 25 -8.82 -0.51 17.02
N VAL A 26 -9.99 -0.38 16.42
CA VAL A 26 -10.22 0.51 15.27
C VAL A 26 -11.36 1.44 15.60
N THR A 27 -11.09 2.72 15.59
CA THR A 27 -12.12 3.75 15.75
C THR A 27 -11.86 4.93 14.81
N TRP A 28 -12.71 5.91 14.83
CA TRP A 28 -12.65 7.06 13.93
C TRP A 28 -12.58 8.36 14.73
N VAL A 29 -11.79 9.32 14.25
CA VAL A 29 -11.61 10.60 14.91
C VAL A 29 -12.95 11.30 15.18
N HIS A 30 -13.86 11.32 14.21
CA HIS A 30 -15.17 11.93 14.39
C HIS A 30 -16.03 11.26 15.48
N SER A 31 -15.88 9.94 15.66
CA SER A 31 -16.55 9.18 16.69
C SER A 31 -15.98 9.49 18.09
N GLU A 32 -14.64 9.53 18.18
CA GLU A 32 -13.95 9.86 19.44
C GLU A 32 -14.24 11.29 19.89
N LEU A 33 -14.27 12.23 18.95
CA LEU A 33 -14.57 13.62 19.22
C LEU A 33 -16.07 13.89 19.38
N LYS A 34 -16.93 12.86 19.17
CA LYS A 34 -18.39 12.97 19.26
C LYS A 34 -18.92 14.19 18.49
N LEU A 35 -18.42 14.39 17.26
CA LEU A 35 -18.80 15.54 16.45
C LEU A 35 -20.29 15.48 16.12
N PRO A 36 -21.09 16.48 16.52
CA PRO A 36 -22.50 16.53 16.19
C PRO A 36 -22.69 16.71 14.69
N ASP A 37 -23.73 16.11 14.13
CA ASP A 37 -24.16 16.24 12.73
C ASP A 37 -23.06 15.88 11.69
N PHE A 38 -22.09 15.05 12.08
CA PHE A 38 -21.02 14.64 11.19
C PHE A 38 -21.53 13.66 10.14
N THR A 39 -21.39 14.02 8.87
CA THR A 39 -21.65 13.13 7.73
C THR A 39 -20.34 12.63 7.14
N LEU A 40 -20.10 11.32 7.22
CA LEU A 40 -18.91 10.69 6.66
C LEU A 40 -18.97 10.72 5.14
N ARG A 41 -18.01 11.39 4.52
CA ARG A 41 -17.75 11.33 3.08
C ARG A 41 -16.41 10.64 2.84
N GLN A 42 -16.46 9.37 2.47
CA GLN A 42 -15.26 8.58 2.21
C GLN A 42 -14.49 9.12 1.00
N CYS A 43 -13.17 9.00 1.04
CA CYS A 43 -12.25 9.30 -0.05
C CYS A 43 -11.08 8.32 0.03
N PHE A 44 -10.29 8.24 -1.03
CA PHE A 44 -9.05 7.47 -1.00
C PHE A 44 -8.04 8.11 -0.05
N PHE A 45 -7.37 7.31 0.75
CA PHE A 45 -6.16 7.75 1.42
C PHE A 45 -5.12 8.11 0.36
N GLY A 46 -4.43 9.24 0.51
CA GLY A 46 -3.49 9.72 -0.51
C GLY A 46 -4.12 10.52 -1.66
N GLU A 47 -5.46 10.69 -1.71
CA GLU A 47 -6.18 11.43 -2.76
C GLU A 47 -5.61 12.82 -3.01
N HIS A 48 -5.11 13.49 -1.96
CA HIS A 48 -4.51 14.82 -2.07
C HIS A 48 -3.25 14.86 -2.96
N LEU A 49 -2.62 13.71 -3.22
CA LEU A 49 -1.47 13.58 -4.12
C LEU A 49 -1.88 13.70 -5.60
N LEU A 50 -3.17 13.60 -5.89
CA LEU A 50 -3.73 13.72 -7.24
C LEU A 50 -4.14 15.14 -7.61
N THR A 51 -3.78 16.14 -6.84
CA THR A 51 -4.12 17.55 -7.09
C THR A 51 -3.43 18.09 -8.33
N ASP A 52 -2.30 17.56 -8.71
CA ASP A 52 -1.63 17.88 -9.97
C ASP A 52 -2.26 17.11 -11.13
N LYS A 53 -3.07 17.83 -11.92
CA LYS A 53 -3.70 17.26 -13.11
C LYS A 53 -2.70 16.85 -14.21
N THR A 54 -1.46 17.32 -14.12
CA THR A 54 -0.39 16.99 -15.07
C THR A 54 0.35 15.70 -14.72
N THR A 55 0.10 15.12 -13.55
CA THR A 55 0.74 13.86 -13.15
C THR A 55 0.44 12.75 -14.18
N THR A 56 1.48 12.19 -14.75
CA THR A 56 1.42 11.09 -15.72
C THR A 56 1.62 9.71 -15.08
N LYS A 57 1.93 9.68 -13.78
CA LYS A 57 2.16 8.43 -13.06
C LYS A 57 0.88 7.61 -12.99
N THR A 58 1.03 6.31 -13.17
CA THR A 58 -0.05 5.34 -12.92
C THR A 58 -0.43 5.36 -11.44
N ILE A 59 -1.71 5.30 -11.16
CA ILE A 59 -2.25 5.20 -9.80
C ILE A 59 -2.31 3.73 -9.41
N ALA A 60 -1.68 3.36 -8.31
CA ALA A 60 -1.82 2.04 -7.71
C ALA A 60 -2.73 2.13 -6.47
N ILE A 61 -3.72 1.25 -6.38
CA ILE A 61 -4.69 1.25 -5.28
C ILE A 61 -4.57 -0.04 -4.49
N VAL A 62 -4.36 0.09 -3.17
CA VAL A 62 -4.30 -1.00 -2.20
C VAL A 62 -5.42 -0.89 -1.16
N GLU A 63 -5.55 -1.89 -0.30
CA GLU A 63 -6.59 -1.89 0.73
C GLU A 63 -6.23 -0.98 1.91
N SER A 64 -5.02 -1.10 2.43
CA SER A 64 -4.59 -0.49 3.69
C SER A 64 -3.76 0.78 3.46
N GLU A 65 -3.97 1.78 4.32
CA GLU A 65 -3.20 3.02 4.35
C GLU A 65 -1.71 2.76 4.63
N LYS A 66 -1.41 1.80 5.55
CA LYS A 66 -0.05 1.35 5.84
C LYS A 66 0.64 0.82 4.58
N THR A 67 -0.07 -0.02 3.84
CA THR A 67 0.43 -0.62 2.60
C THR A 67 0.75 0.43 1.55
N ALA A 68 -0.12 1.44 1.38
CA ALA A 68 0.15 2.54 0.45
C ALA A 68 1.42 3.34 0.82
N ILE A 69 1.64 3.60 2.11
CA ILE A 69 2.83 4.32 2.59
C ILE A 69 4.11 3.50 2.31
N ILE A 70 4.10 2.21 2.66
CA ILE A 70 5.25 1.32 2.45
C ILE A 70 5.54 1.19 0.97
N ALA A 71 4.52 0.91 0.14
CA ALA A 71 4.67 0.74 -1.29
C ALA A 71 5.19 2.03 -1.97
N THR A 72 4.84 3.21 -1.49
CA THR A 72 5.39 4.48 -1.99
C THR A 72 6.91 4.55 -1.82
N HIS A 73 7.44 3.99 -0.72
CA HIS A 73 8.87 3.99 -0.48
C HIS A 73 9.63 3.09 -1.46
N PHE A 74 9.10 1.88 -1.73
CA PHE A 74 9.77 0.90 -2.57
C PHE A 74 9.49 1.08 -4.08
N MET A 75 8.33 1.65 -4.43
CA MET A 75 7.84 1.73 -5.81
C MET A 75 7.33 3.16 -6.09
N SER A 76 8.26 4.10 -6.13
CA SER A 76 7.98 5.55 -6.25
C SER A 76 7.46 5.98 -7.63
N ASP A 77 7.47 5.09 -8.63
CA ASP A 77 6.95 5.37 -9.98
C ASP A 77 5.42 5.43 -10.03
N PHE A 78 4.77 4.90 -9.02
CA PHE A 78 3.32 4.95 -8.85
C PHE A 78 2.89 6.06 -7.89
N VAL A 79 1.64 6.50 -8.02
CA VAL A 79 0.94 7.21 -6.95
C VAL A 79 0.11 6.20 -6.18
N TRP A 80 0.48 5.91 -4.95
CA TRP A 80 -0.19 4.91 -4.13
C TRP A 80 -1.35 5.51 -3.35
N LEU A 81 -2.52 4.93 -3.53
CA LEU A 81 -3.73 5.26 -2.79
C LEU A 81 -4.21 4.04 -2.00
N ALA A 82 -5.01 4.28 -0.95
CA ALA A 82 -5.66 3.19 -0.26
C ALA A 82 -7.18 3.42 -0.13
N THR A 83 -7.91 2.31 -0.15
CA THR A 83 -9.37 2.32 0.01
C THR A 83 -9.83 2.43 1.47
N GLY A 84 -8.92 2.15 2.42
CA GLY A 84 -9.22 2.13 3.86
C GLY A 84 -9.93 0.87 4.33
N GLY A 85 -10.00 -0.16 3.51
CA GLY A 85 -10.56 -1.47 3.80
C GLY A 85 -11.13 -2.18 2.58
N MET A 86 -11.39 -3.47 2.69
CA MET A 86 -11.80 -4.34 1.59
C MET A 86 -13.04 -3.86 0.79
N ASN A 87 -13.98 -3.21 1.43
CA ASN A 87 -15.17 -2.64 0.79
C ASN A 87 -14.97 -1.19 0.36
N GLY A 88 -13.96 -0.54 0.90
CA GLY A 88 -13.39 0.74 0.63
C GLY A 88 -14.32 1.82 0.09
N CYS A 89 -13.70 2.84 -0.47
CA CYS A 89 -14.40 3.96 -1.08
C CYS A 89 -14.73 3.76 -2.57
N PHE A 90 -14.99 2.54 -3.01
CA PHE A 90 -15.45 2.26 -4.38
C PHE A 90 -16.94 2.63 -4.57
N ASN A 91 -17.23 3.92 -4.49
CA ASN A 91 -18.54 4.49 -4.83
C ASN A 91 -18.35 5.62 -5.85
N LYS A 92 -19.42 6.03 -6.52
CA LYS A 92 -19.36 6.99 -7.63
C LYS A 92 -18.64 8.29 -7.26
N ASP A 93 -18.93 8.84 -6.09
CA ASP A 93 -18.35 10.13 -5.67
C ASP A 93 -16.85 10.01 -5.39
N ALA A 94 -16.43 8.91 -4.73
CA ALA A 94 -15.03 8.72 -4.37
C ALA A 94 -14.15 8.39 -5.58
N VAL A 95 -14.66 7.63 -6.56
CA VAL A 95 -13.86 7.23 -7.72
C VAL A 95 -13.73 8.32 -8.78
N GLU A 96 -14.50 9.41 -8.70
CA GLU A 96 -14.45 10.54 -9.64
C GLU A 96 -13.05 11.16 -9.75
N VAL A 97 -12.29 11.16 -8.66
CA VAL A 97 -10.90 11.67 -8.61
C VAL A 97 -9.94 10.86 -9.52
N LEU A 98 -10.33 9.67 -9.92
CA LEU A 98 -9.58 8.80 -10.83
C LEU A 98 -9.89 9.06 -12.32
N SER A 99 -10.76 10.03 -12.61
CA SER A 99 -11.24 10.32 -13.97
C SER A 99 -10.07 10.56 -14.93
N GLY A 100 -10.08 9.84 -16.05
CA GLY A 100 -9.07 9.95 -17.10
C GLY A 100 -7.68 9.42 -16.73
N ARG A 101 -7.51 8.78 -15.58
CA ARG A 101 -6.24 8.24 -15.09
C ARG A 101 -6.06 6.76 -15.46
N GLU A 102 -4.79 6.34 -15.48
CA GLU A 102 -4.43 4.92 -15.54
C GLU A 102 -4.34 4.38 -14.11
N VAL A 103 -5.03 3.28 -13.86
CA VAL A 103 -5.21 2.72 -12.52
C VAL A 103 -4.84 1.24 -12.51
N VAL A 104 -4.09 0.82 -11.50
CA VAL A 104 -3.81 -0.58 -11.19
C VAL A 104 -4.35 -0.89 -9.81
N LEU A 105 -5.23 -1.84 -9.72
CA LEU A 105 -5.72 -2.37 -8.45
C LEU A 105 -4.76 -3.45 -7.99
N VAL A 106 -4.29 -3.36 -6.75
CA VAL A 106 -3.36 -4.32 -6.13
C VAL A 106 -4.05 -4.90 -4.88
N PRO A 107 -4.94 -5.87 -5.06
CA PRO A 107 -5.67 -6.49 -3.96
C PRO A 107 -4.76 -7.32 -3.07
N ASP A 108 -5.10 -7.43 -1.79
CA ASP A 108 -4.52 -8.40 -0.88
C ASP A 108 -4.83 -9.81 -1.37
N LEU A 109 -4.03 -10.81 -1.00
CA LEU A 109 -4.25 -12.20 -1.36
C LEU A 109 -5.65 -12.68 -0.94
N GLY A 110 -6.35 -13.31 -1.88
CA GLY A 110 -7.73 -13.76 -1.73
C GLY A 110 -8.80 -12.69 -1.95
N ALA A 111 -8.43 -11.42 -2.20
CA ALA A 111 -9.37 -10.34 -2.48
C ALA A 111 -9.57 -10.05 -3.97
N THR A 112 -8.82 -10.72 -4.84
CA THR A 112 -8.74 -10.44 -6.29
C THR A 112 -10.11 -10.45 -6.97
N ASP A 113 -10.91 -11.48 -6.77
CA ASP A 113 -12.23 -11.60 -7.44
C ASP A 113 -13.21 -10.53 -6.95
N LYS A 114 -13.15 -10.20 -5.67
CA LYS A 114 -13.94 -9.12 -5.12
C LYS A 114 -13.59 -7.77 -5.73
N TRP A 115 -12.31 -7.52 -5.96
CA TRP A 115 -11.85 -6.29 -6.59
C TRP A 115 -12.14 -6.26 -8.09
N LYS A 116 -12.09 -7.40 -8.79
CA LYS A 116 -12.57 -7.53 -10.18
C LYS A 116 -14.03 -7.10 -10.31
N SER A 117 -14.87 -7.35 -9.32
CA SER A 117 -16.27 -6.90 -9.35
C SER A 117 -16.44 -5.37 -9.36
N LYS A 118 -15.40 -4.59 -9.04
CA LYS A 118 -15.39 -3.12 -9.09
C LYS A 118 -15.00 -2.56 -10.46
N LEU A 119 -14.45 -3.40 -11.34
CA LEU A 119 -14.00 -2.98 -12.67
C LEU A 119 -15.06 -2.23 -13.48
N PRO A 120 -16.34 -2.66 -13.57
CA PRO A 120 -17.32 -1.94 -14.38
C PRO A 120 -17.49 -0.47 -13.98
N LEU A 121 -17.44 -0.18 -12.65
CA LEU A 121 -17.50 1.19 -12.16
C LEU A 121 -16.26 1.99 -12.57
N LEU A 122 -15.09 1.42 -12.40
CA LEU A 122 -13.82 2.11 -12.68
C LEU A 122 -13.58 2.29 -14.18
N GLN A 123 -13.93 1.31 -15.00
CA GLN A 123 -13.80 1.37 -16.45
C GLN A 123 -14.63 2.47 -17.08
N SER A 124 -15.73 2.87 -16.44
CA SER A 124 -16.56 3.98 -16.93
C SER A 124 -15.96 5.36 -16.66
N ILE A 125 -14.90 5.45 -15.84
CA ILE A 125 -14.34 6.70 -15.34
C ILE A 125 -12.84 6.83 -15.69
N CYS A 126 -12.08 5.77 -15.50
CA CYS A 126 -10.64 5.74 -15.72
C CYS A 126 -10.31 5.65 -17.22
N LYS A 127 -9.15 6.17 -17.62
CA LYS A 127 -8.59 5.95 -18.96
C LYS A 127 -8.31 4.46 -19.20
N GLN A 128 -7.74 3.80 -18.19
CA GLN A 128 -7.45 2.38 -18.16
C GLN A 128 -7.49 1.90 -16.71
N VAL A 129 -7.99 0.68 -16.50
CA VAL A 129 -7.92 0.03 -15.19
C VAL A 129 -7.56 -1.44 -15.36
N LEU A 130 -6.61 -1.89 -14.56
CA LEU A 130 -6.14 -3.28 -14.50
C LEU A 130 -6.24 -3.79 -13.06
N VAL A 131 -6.41 -5.09 -12.90
CA VAL A 131 -6.24 -5.77 -11.60
C VAL A 131 -4.95 -6.56 -11.68
N SER A 132 -4.03 -6.29 -10.77
CA SER A 132 -2.78 -7.02 -10.66
C SER A 132 -3.01 -8.40 -10.05
N ASN A 133 -2.48 -9.42 -10.67
CA ASN A 133 -2.44 -10.78 -10.12
C ASN A 133 -1.06 -11.10 -9.51
N ILE A 134 -0.17 -10.10 -9.39
CA ILE A 134 1.23 -10.34 -9.02
C ILE A 134 1.37 -11.09 -7.70
N LEU A 135 0.51 -10.83 -6.72
CA LEU A 135 0.55 -11.54 -5.44
C LEU A 135 0.04 -12.97 -5.60
N GLU A 136 -1.09 -13.17 -6.29
CA GLU A 136 -1.66 -14.50 -6.52
C GLU A 136 -0.72 -15.43 -7.30
N ASP A 137 -0.01 -14.88 -8.30
CA ASP A 137 0.87 -15.63 -9.17
C ASP A 137 2.18 -16.04 -8.48
N ASN A 138 2.61 -15.30 -7.44
CA ASN A 138 3.90 -15.50 -6.78
C ASN A 138 3.79 -16.00 -5.33
N ALA A 139 2.60 -16.04 -4.75
CA ALA A 139 2.41 -16.44 -3.36
C ALA A 139 2.41 -17.95 -3.17
N THR A 140 3.01 -18.39 -2.06
CA THR A 140 2.86 -19.77 -1.56
C THR A 140 1.45 -19.98 -0.97
N ASP A 141 1.05 -21.24 -0.79
CA ASP A 141 -0.25 -21.56 -0.18
C ASP A 141 -0.37 -21.03 1.26
N GLU A 142 0.73 -21.01 2.01
CA GLU A 142 0.78 -20.43 3.35
C GLU A 142 0.55 -18.92 3.32
N GLN A 143 1.19 -18.20 2.40
CA GLN A 143 1.00 -16.76 2.21
C GLN A 143 -0.43 -16.41 1.80
N LYS A 144 -1.05 -17.24 0.92
CA LYS A 144 -2.46 -17.10 0.54
C LYS A 144 -3.39 -17.29 1.74
N THR A 145 -3.13 -18.30 2.56
CA THR A 145 -3.90 -18.56 3.78
C THR A 145 -3.83 -17.40 4.77
N ASN A 146 -2.66 -16.76 4.86
CA ASN A 146 -2.43 -15.61 5.74
C ASN A 146 -2.95 -14.28 5.17
N GLY A 147 -3.33 -14.25 3.90
CA GLY A 147 -3.90 -13.05 3.25
C GLY A 147 -2.92 -11.88 3.22
N LEU A 148 -1.65 -12.15 2.82
CA LEU A 148 -0.62 -11.13 2.78
C LEU A 148 -0.92 -10.05 1.75
N ASP A 149 -0.46 -8.83 2.02
CA ASP A 149 -0.54 -7.69 1.12
C ASP A 149 0.81 -7.41 0.42
N ILE A 150 0.83 -6.47 -0.52
CA ILE A 150 2.07 -6.15 -1.24
C ILE A 150 3.16 -5.57 -0.33
N ALA A 151 2.82 -4.89 0.76
CA ALA A 151 3.81 -4.38 1.70
C ALA A 151 4.53 -5.52 2.42
N ASP A 152 3.82 -6.61 2.75
CA ASP A 152 4.44 -7.79 3.34
C ASP A 152 5.48 -8.37 2.39
N PHE A 153 5.18 -8.49 1.09
CA PHE A 153 6.14 -8.95 0.08
C PHE A 153 7.32 -7.99 -0.07
N LEU A 154 7.08 -6.69 -0.15
CA LEU A 154 8.14 -5.69 -0.28
C LEU A 154 9.08 -5.68 0.94
N LEU A 155 8.54 -5.88 2.14
CA LEU A 155 9.33 -5.97 3.37
C LEU A 155 10.09 -7.29 3.50
N MET A 156 9.62 -8.38 2.86
CA MET A 156 10.36 -9.65 2.77
C MET A 156 11.48 -9.57 1.73
N THR A 157 11.43 -8.66 0.78
CA THR A 157 12.45 -8.50 -0.25
C THR A 157 13.72 -7.94 0.39
N GLU A 158 14.80 -8.71 0.30
CA GLU A 158 16.10 -8.28 0.80
C GLU A 158 16.63 -7.13 -0.04
N THR A 159 16.80 -5.96 0.56
CA THR A 159 17.45 -4.84 -0.15
C THR A 159 18.92 -5.13 -0.40
N PRO A 160 19.57 -4.49 -1.40
CA PRO A 160 21.01 -4.64 -1.62
C PRO A 160 21.85 -4.38 -0.37
N GLN A 161 21.44 -3.39 0.46
CA GLN A 161 22.08 -3.09 1.73
C GLN A 161 21.92 -4.23 2.75
N MET A 162 20.72 -4.81 2.85
CA MET A 162 20.45 -5.95 3.72
C MET A 162 21.23 -7.18 3.28
N ALA A 163 21.28 -7.44 1.97
CA ALA A 163 22.07 -8.52 1.39
C ALA A 163 23.56 -8.35 1.71
N LEU A 164 24.09 -7.14 1.55
CA LEU A 164 25.48 -6.82 1.89
C LEU A 164 25.75 -7.06 3.38
N GLN A 165 24.88 -6.58 4.28
CA GLN A 165 25.03 -6.79 5.73
C GLN A 165 24.99 -8.27 6.10
N ARG A 166 24.10 -9.04 5.48
CA ARG A 166 24.04 -10.49 5.67
C ARG A 166 25.32 -11.18 5.21
N LEU A 167 25.85 -10.80 4.03
CA LEU A 167 27.11 -11.34 3.50
C LEU A 167 28.31 -11.00 4.41
N ILE A 168 28.39 -9.77 4.91
CA ILE A 168 29.43 -9.36 5.87
C ILE A 168 29.33 -10.19 7.16
N LYS A 169 28.12 -10.43 7.66
CA LYS A 169 27.91 -11.24 8.85
C LYS A 169 28.35 -12.71 8.66
N GLN A 170 28.11 -13.26 7.47
CA GLN A 170 28.52 -14.62 7.10
C GLN A 170 30.02 -14.72 6.80
N HIS A 171 30.60 -13.66 6.26
CA HIS A 171 32.00 -13.58 5.84
C HIS A 171 32.64 -12.29 6.38
N PRO A 172 33.04 -12.23 7.66
CA PRO A 172 33.59 -11.02 8.28
C PRO A 172 34.78 -10.39 7.55
N PRO A 173 35.68 -11.15 6.86
CA PRO A 173 36.75 -10.55 6.05
C PRO A 173 36.24 -9.64 4.91
N LEU A 174 34.98 -9.79 4.48
CA LEU A 174 34.40 -8.96 3.42
C LEU A 174 34.33 -7.49 3.84
N GLN A 175 34.05 -7.18 5.12
CA GLN A 175 34.06 -5.81 5.62
C GLN A 175 35.45 -5.18 5.46
N HIS A 176 36.51 -5.91 5.84
CA HIS A 176 37.88 -5.43 5.70
C HIS A 176 38.24 -5.16 4.21
N LEU A 177 37.75 -6.00 3.30
CA LEU A 177 37.98 -5.79 1.85
C LEU A 177 37.27 -4.53 1.36
N ILE A 178 36.02 -4.32 1.74
CA ILE A 178 35.24 -3.13 1.42
C ILE A 178 35.95 -1.86 1.90
N ASP A 179 36.40 -1.85 3.16
CA ASP A 179 37.05 -0.71 3.77
C ASP A 179 38.42 -0.43 3.11
N SER A 180 39.19 -1.50 2.83
CA SER A 180 40.54 -1.37 2.23
C SER A 180 40.53 -0.88 0.80
N LEU A 181 39.50 -1.24 0.02
CA LEU A 181 39.34 -0.87 -1.38
C LEU A 181 38.42 0.33 -1.61
N GLY A 182 37.83 0.88 -0.53
CA GLY A 182 36.89 1.99 -0.62
C GLY A 182 35.66 1.67 -1.46
N LEU A 183 35.17 0.42 -1.40
CA LEU A 183 34.01 0.00 -2.19
C LEU A 183 32.73 0.61 -1.65
N VAL A 184 31.86 1.05 -2.54
CA VAL A 184 30.54 1.56 -2.23
C VAL A 184 29.49 0.74 -2.95
N LEU A 185 28.33 0.55 -2.32
CA LEU A 185 27.19 -0.09 -2.96
C LEU A 185 26.64 0.87 -4.01
N VAL A 186 26.55 0.43 -5.26
CA VAL A 186 25.94 1.18 -6.34
C VAL A 186 24.51 0.66 -6.53
N GLU A 187 23.54 1.55 -6.42
CA GLU A 187 22.16 1.24 -6.79
C GLU A 187 22.06 1.37 -8.32
N GLU A 188 21.69 0.29 -9.01
CA GLU A 188 21.35 0.36 -10.42
C GLU A 188 20.07 1.19 -10.58
N SER A 189 20.17 2.26 -11.35
CA SER A 189 19.07 3.19 -11.65
C SER A 189 18.08 2.61 -12.66
#